data_253118593dcaa6fa02368ad3039f9812
#
_entry.id   253118593dcaa6fa02368ad3039f9812
#
_cell.length_a   1.000
_cell.length_b   1.000
_cell.length_c   1.000
_cell.angle_alpha   90.00
_cell.angle_beta   90.00
_cell.angle_gamma   90.00
#
_symmetry.space_group_name_H-M   'P 1'
#
loop_
_entity.id
_entity.type
_entity.pdbx_description
1 polymer ?
#
loop_
_entity_poly.entity_id
_entity_poly.type
_entity_poly.pdbx_seq_one_letter_code
_entity_poly.pdbx_strand_id
1 'polypeptide(L)'
;MVRMKVAFVLRLINDFSGNCIKEKVFTFKIDGRTAVPVVKDEGLYVFLEPLEERVKITIESGYYHSCSVWIDKKSLNPEDLVAEVRMYEKAGKQISRKAGILTGMYGKVGEYPVEVCAKKSSALGLTLREYRSIEGEHWFLLSGFTKETLLGKTWMIDDPESPVIVILQEKRGINEYRAELISGDPEKVRSGTPIVRVYRSVTDRQGGYAIPVDSGEETKILEVFSLHENKI
;
A
#
# COMPACT_ATOMS: atom_id res chain seq x y z
N MET A 1 11.24 -27.86 -28.45
CA MET A 1 10.96 -26.47 -28.04
C MET A 1 10.33 -26.49 -26.67
N VAL A 2 11.03 -26.07 -25.63
CA VAL A 2 10.49 -26.04 -24.26
C VAL A 2 9.59 -24.79 -24.17
N ARG A 3 8.27 -24.98 -24.05
CA ARG A 3 7.34 -23.88 -23.74
C ARG A 3 7.34 -23.65 -22.23
N MET A 4 7.98 -22.58 -21.80
CA MET A 4 7.89 -22.13 -20.42
C MET A 4 6.54 -21.45 -20.20
N LYS A 5 5.80 -21.89 -19.18
CA LYS A 5 4.50 -21.32 -18.80
C LYS A 5 4.71 -20.36 -17.64
N VAL A 6 4.07 -19.21 -17.69
CA VAL A 6 4.05 -18.24 -16.59
C VAL A 6 3.19 -18.80 -15.47
N ALA A 7 3.73 -18.80 -14.25
CA ALA A 7 2.99 -19.17 -13.06
C ALA A 7 2.22 -17.97 -12.51
N PHE A 8 2.91 -16.85 -12.34
CA PHE A 8 2.34 -15.55 -11.98
C PHE A 8 3.38 -14.45 -12.21
N VAL A 9 2.93 -13.21 -12.11
CA VAL A 9 3.75 -11.99 -12.23
C VAL A 9 3.62 -11.20 -10.92
N LEU A 10 4.74 -10.75 -10.35
CA LEU A 10 4.74 -9.79 -9.25
C LEU A 10 5.01 -8.39 -9.77
N ARG A 11 4.17 -7.45 -9.32
CA ARG A 11 4.37 -6.01 -9.46
C ARG A 11 4.61 -5.43 -8.06
N LEU A 12 5.78 -4.83 -7.84
CA LEU A 12 6.11 -4.21 -6.58
C LEU A 12 5.80 -2.72 -6.65
N ILE A 13 5.00 -2.24 -5.70
CA ILE A 13 4.54 -0.84 -5.63
C ILE A 13 5.22 -0.16 -4.44
N ASN A 14 5.84 0.97 -4.65
CA ASN A 14 6.29 1.83 -3.56
C ASN A 14 5.07 2.45 -2.88
N ASP A 15 4.83 2.13 -1.62
CA ASP A 15 3.62 2.55 -0.91
C ASP A 15 3.53 4.08 -0.75
N PHE A 16 4.66 4.76 -0.58
CA PHE A 16 4.71 6.22 -0.44
C PHE A 16 4.30 6.94 -1.73
N SER A 17 4.85 6.53 -2.87
CA SER A 17 4.61 7.20 -4.15
C SER A 17 3.40 6.64 -4.92
N GLY A 18 2.98 5.40 -4.63
CA GLY A 18 1.99 4.66 -5.39
C GLY A 18 2.48 4.16 -6.76
N ASN A 19 3.78 4.32 -7.05
CA ASN A 19 4.34 3.94 -8.33
C ASN A 19 4.97 2.54 -8.30
N CYS A 20 5.03 1.89 -9.46
CA CYS A 20 5.77 0.65 -9.64
C CYS A 20 7.27 0.87 -9.41
N ILE A 21 7.91 -0.03 -8.66
CA ILE A 21 9.35 0.01 -8.38
C ILE A 21 10.08 -0.63 -9.56
N LYS A 22 10.85 0.18 -10.29
CA LYS A 22 11.59 -0.26 -11.49
C LYS A 22 13.01 -0.73 -11.18
N GLU A 23 13.52 -0.37 -10.02
CA GLU A 23 14.87 -0.72 -9.58
C GLU A 23 14.98 -2.21 -9.25
N LYS A 24 16.05 -2.87 -9.74
CA LYS A 24 16.32 -4.29 -9.52
C LYS A 24 17.04 -4.52 -8.18
N VAL A 25 16.38 -4.15 -7.08
CA VAL A 25 16.97 -4.16 -5.73
C VAL A 25 16.39 -5.24 -4.80
N PHE A 26 15.71 -6.23 -5.37
CA PHE A 26 15.01 -7.26 -4.62
C PHE A 26 15.59 -8.65 -4.85
N THR A 27 15.56 -9.45 -3.79
CA THR A 27 15.76 -10.91 -3.82
C THR A 27 14.49 -11.59 -3.36
N PHE A 28 14.25 -12.79 -3.90
CA PHE A 28 13.02 -13.52 -3.68
C PHE A 28 13.30 -14.92 -3.15
N LYS A 29 12.44 -15.38 -2.24
CA LYS A 29 12.38 -16.79 -1.81
C LYS A 29 10.95 -17.29 -1.97
N ILE A 30 10.78 -18.46 -2.54
CA ILE A 30 9.51 -19.19 -2.62
C ILE A 30 9.61 -20.37 -1.66
N ASP A 31 8.71 -20.42 -0.67
CA ASP A 31 8.69 -21.44 0.38
C ASP A 31 10.07 -21.67 1.02
N GLY A 32 10.77 -20.54 1.28
CA GLY A 32 12.11 -20.51 1.90
C GLY A 32 13.28 -20.77 0.94
N ARG A 33 13.04 -21.12 -0.32
CA ARG A 33 14.08 -21.39 -1.32
C ARG A 33 14.30 -20.16 -2.21
N THR A 34 15.56 -19.83 -2.49
CA THR A 34 15.90 -18.73 -3.40
C THR A 34 15.25 -18.95 -4.77
N ALA A 35 14.56 -17.93 -5.25
CA ALA A 35 13.92 -17.93 -6.56
C ALA A 35 14.47 -16.77 -7.40
N VAL A 36 14.69 -17.05 -8.69
CA VAL A 36 15.20 -16.04 -9.64
C VAL A 36 14.13 -15.83 -10.71
N PRO A 37 13.31 -14.77 -10.60
CA PRO A 37 12.31 -14.45 -11.61
C PRO A 37 12.96 -13.89 -12.88
N VAL A 38 12.25 -13.98 -13.99
CA VAL A 38 12.58 -13.20 -15.19
C VAL A 38 12.10 -11.77 -14.97
N VAL A 39 13.03 -10.82 -14.95
CA VAL A 39 12.71 -9.41 -14.78
C VAL A 39 12.38 -8.81 -16.13
N LYS A 40 11.19 -8.23 -16.25
CA LYS A 40 10.74 -7.49 -17.42
C LYS A 40 10.86 -5.98 -17.18
N ASP A 41 10.76 -5.22 -18.24
CA ASP A 41 10.66 -3.78 -18.17
C ASP A 41 9.47 -3.38 -17.27
N GLU A 42 9.51 -2.16 -16.73
CA GLU A 42 8.50 -1.63 -15.82
C GLU A 42 8.45 -2.28 -14.41
N GLY A 43 9.49 -3.05 -14.02
CA GLY A 43 9.59 -3.63 -12.68
C GLY A 43 8.69 -4.84 -12.45
N LEU A 44 8.36 -5.59 -13.50
CA LEU A 44 7.62 -6.84 -13.42
C LEU A 44 8.55 -8.02 -13.19
N TYR A 45 8.24 -8.86 -12.22
CA TYR A 45 8.97 -10.07 -11.86
C TYR A 45 8.13 -11.29 -12.23
N VAL A 46 8.53 -11.99 -13.30
CA VAL A 46 7.80 -13.13 -13.87
C VAL A 46 8.35 -14.42 -13.29
N PHE A 47 7.50 -15.19 -12.60
CA PHE A 47 7.80 -16.51 -12.09
C PHE A 47 7.24 -17.58 -13.04
N LEU A 48 8.04 -18.63 -13.28
CA LEU A 48 7.73 -19.66 -14.26
C LEU A 48 7.32 -20.98 -13.58
N GLU A 49 6.49 -21.78 -14.25
CA GLU A 49 6.16 -23.13 -13.81
C GLU A 49 7.41 -24.06 -13.83
N PRO A 50 7.47 -25.13 -12.99
CA PRO A 50 6.39 -25.58 -12.13
C PRO A 50 6.41 -24.90 -10.74
N LEU A 51 5.27 -24.42 -10.30
CA LEU A 51 5.05 -23.92 -8.94
C LEU A 51 3.70 -24.42 -8.41
N GLU A 52 3.61 -24.61 -7.10
CA GLU A 52 2.37 -25.00 -6.44
C GLU A 52 1.26 -23.93 -6.65
N GLU A 53 0.02 -24.34 -6.44
CA GLU A 53 -1.14 -23.45 -6.62
C GLU A 53 -1.12 -22.27 -5.66
N ARG A 54 -0.66 -22.50 -4.43
CA ARG A 54 -0.48 -21.48 -3.40
C ARG A 54 0.94 -21.51 -2.88
N VAL A 55 1.66 -20.39 -3.02
CA VAL A 55 3.06 -20.27 -2.62
C VAL A 55 3.26 -19.09 -1.67
N LYS A 56 4.19 -19.23 -0.72
CA LYS A 56 4.64 -18.13 0.12
C LYS A 56 5.87 -17.50 -0.50
N ILE A 57 5.76 -16.21 -0.84
CA ILE A 57 6.88 -15.43 -1.35
C ILE A 57 7.42 -14.54 -0.24
N THR A 58 8.73 -14.63 0.01
CA THR A 58 9.45 -13.66 0.82
C THR A 58 10.24 -12.75 -0.10
N ILE A 59 10.09 -11.45 0.09
CA ILE A 59 10.70 -10.38 -0.69
C ILE A 59 11.66 -9.64 0.23
N GLU A 60 12.94 -9.60 -0.12
CA GLU A 60 14.00 -8.97 0.66
C GLU A 60 14.67 -7.86 -0.15
N SER A 61 15.06 -6.77 0.50
CA SER A 61 15.75 -5.65 -0.12
C SER A 61 16.65 -4.92 0.87
N GLY A 62 17.70 -4.31 0.38
CA GLY A 62 18.50 -3.34 1.14
C GLY A 62 17.80 -2.01 1.35
N TYR A 63 16.81 -1.66 0.53
CA TYR A 63 16.13 -0.35 0.49
C TYR A 63 14.72 -0.38 1.06
N TYR A 64 14.05 -1.53 1.02
CA TYR A 64 12.68 -1.72 1.50
C TYR A 64 12.63 -2.71 2.65
N HIS A 65 11.64 -2.56 3.50
CA HIS A 65 11.35 -3.55 4.53
C HIS A 65 10.99 -4.89 3.88
N SER A 66 11.54 -5.98 4.44
CA SER A 66 11.22 -7.32 3.95
C SER A 66 9.79 -7.69 4.30
N CYS A 67 9.10 -8.34 3.38
CA CYS A 67 7.75 -8.84 3.62
C CYS A 67 7.59 -10.27 3.11
N SER A 68 6.55 -10.95 3.60
CA SER A 68 6.14 -12.26 3.10
C SER A 68 4.67 -12.23 2.76
N VAL A 69 4.32 -12.66 1.56
CA VAL A 69 2.95 -12.71 1.06
C VAL A 69 2.61 -14.09 0.54
N TRP A 70 1.34 -14.47 0.65
CA TRP A 70 0.83 -15.66 0.01
C TRP A 70 0.24 -15.29 -1.35
N ILE A 71 0.68 -16.00 -2.39
CA ILE A 71 0.09 -15.91 -3.72
C ILE A 71 -0.70 -17.18 -3.97
N ASP A 72 -2.00 -17.00 -4.15
CA ASP A 72 -2.91 -18.03 -4.62
C ASP A 72 -3.18 -17.79 -6.10
N LYS A 73 -2.69 -18.68 -6.95
CA LYS A 73 -2.81 -18.52 -8.42
C LYS A 73 -4.24 -18.52 -8.91
N LYS A 74 -5.17 -19.16 -8.17
CA LYS A 74 -6.60 -19.17 -8.54
C LYS A 74 -7.28 -17.83 -8.27
N SER A 75 -6.76 -17.04 -7.34
CA SER A 75 -7.31 -15.71 -7.03
C SER A 75 -6.82 -14.61 -7.98
N LEU A 76 -5.82 -14.91 -8.81
CA LEU A 76 -5.30 -13.95 -9.77
C LEU A 76 -6.21 -13.86 -11.00
N ASN A 77 -6.27 -12.67 -11.58
CA ASN A 77 -6.94 -12.51 -12.87
C ASN A 77 -6.25 -13.39 -13.93
N PRO A 78 -6.98 -14.32 -14.57
CA PRO A 78 -6.40 -15.27 -15.51
C PRO A 78 -5.82 -14.63 -16.79
N GLU A 79 -6.17 -13.37 -17.09
CA GLU A 79 -5.70 -12.66 -18.28
C GLU A 79 -4.27 -12.13 -18.10
N ASP A 80 -3.88 -11.69 -16.89
CA ASP A 80 -2.57 -11.09 -16.64
C ASP A 80 -1.75 -11.78 -15.56
N LEU A 81 -2.37 -12.57 -14.67
CA LEU A 81 -1.75 -13.29 -13.55
C LEU A 81 -0.92 -12.39 -12.62
N VAL A 82 -1.25 -11.09 -12.53
CA VAL A 82 -0.49 -10.11 -11.76
C VAL A 82 -0.95 -10.08 -10.31
N ALA A 83 0.02 -10.21 -9.39
CA ALA A 83 -0.13 -9.91 -7.97
C ALA A 83 0.63 -8.63 -7.63
N GLU A 84 -0.03 -7.66 -7.02
CA GLU A 84 0.59 -6.43 -6.54
C GLU A 84 0.99 -6.54 -5.07
N VAL A 85 2.21 -6.11 -4.75
CA VAL A 85 2.72 -6.08 -3.38
C VAL A 85 3.28 -4.70 -3.07
N ARG A 86 2.79 -4.10 -2.00
CA ARG A 86 3.26 -2.80 -1.54
C ARG A 86 4.48 -2.95 -0.65
N MET A 87 5.48 -2.12 -0.92
CA MET A 87 6.79 -2.13 -0.27
C MET A 87 7.02 -0.81 0.47
N TYR A 88 7.43 -0.90 1.73
CA TYR A 88 7.75 0.25 2.57
C TYR A 88 9.24 0.55 2.55
N GLU A 89 9.63 1.79 2.27
CA GLU A 89 11.03 2.22 2.24
C GLU A 89 11.66 2.17 3.65
N LYS A 90 12.93 1.74 3.72
CA LYS A 90 13.72 1.81 4.97
C LYS A 90 14.24 3.21 5.21
N ALA A 91 14.32 3.61 6.48
CA ALA A 91 14.95 4.85 6.89
C ALA A 91 16.39 5.00 6.34
N GLY A 92 16.72 6.19 5.88
CA GLY A 92 18.08 6.55 5.46
C GLY A 92 18.54 5.89 4.15
N LYS A 93 17.71 5.11 3.49
CA LYS A 93 18.01 4.46 2.21
C LYS A 93 16.97 4.79 1.13
N GLN A 94 16.42 5.98 1.19
CA GLN A 94 15.34 6.41 0.32
C GLN A 94 15.76 6.42 -1.15
N ILE A 95 14.93 5.81 -1.97
CA ILE A 95 14.97 5.93 -3.43
C ILE A 95 14.29 7.24 -3.84
N SER A 96 13.27 7.66 -3.10
CA SER A 96 12.55 8.93 -3.31
C SER A 96 13.32 10.11 -2.72
N ARG A 97 14.01 10.88 -3.56
CA ARG A 97 14.84 12.04 -3.16
C ARG A 97 14.04 13.25 -2.65
N LYS A 98 12.72 13.22 -2.66
CA LYS A 98 11.83 14.35 -2.30
C LYS A 98 11.00 14.10 -1.06
N ALA A 99 11.21 13.00 -0.35
CA ALA A 99 10.48 12.71 0.86
C ALA A 99 11.21 13.25 2.09
N GLY A 100 10.45 13.82 3.02
CA GLY A 100 10.84 13.97 4.40
C GLY A 100 10.72 12.63 5.12
N ILE A 101 11.26 12.51 6.33
CA ILE A 101 11.13 11.30 7.15
C ILE A 101 10.61 11.69 8.52
N LEU A 102 9.49 11.09 8.89
CA LEU A 102 9.00 11.11 10.27
C LEU A 102 9.55 9.90 11.01
N THR A 103 10.31 10.10 12.07
CA THR A 103 10.86 9.02 12.91
C THR A 103 10.31 9.08 14.32
N GLY A 104 10.21 7.92 14.96
CA GLY A 104 9.77 7.83 16.35
C GLY A 104 9.74 6.40 16.85
N MET A 105 9.09 6.22 18.01
CA MET A 105 8.86 4.93 18.63
C MET A 105 7.36 4.73 18.79
N TYR A 106 6.86 3.55 18.42
CA TYR A 106 5.47 3.19 18.55
C TYR A 106 5.30 2.05 19.54
N GLY A 107 4.75 2.37 20.72
CA GLY A 107 4.27 1.44 21.72
C GLY A 107 5.17 0.25 22.10
N LYS A 108 4.56 -0.75 22.71
CA LYS A 108 5.16 -2.07 22.96
C LYS A 108 5.04 -2.89 21.69
N VAL A 109 6.15 -3.23 21.09
CA VAL A 109 6.19 -4.08 19.90
C VAL A 109 6.05 -5.53 20.31
N GLY A 110 5.17 -6.26 19.65
CA GLY A 110 5.07 -7.71 19.76
C GLY A 110 6.21 -8.42 19.00
N GLU A 111 6.05 -9.71 18.77
CA GLU A 111 7.05 -10.53 18.05
C GLU A 111 7.25 -10.13 16.57
N TYR A 112 6.33 -9.35 15.99
CA TYR A 112 6.32 -8.98 14.57
C TYR A 112 6.28 -7.46 14.38
N PRO A 113 6.81 -6.95 13.25
CA PRO A 113 6.64 -5.55 12.90
C PRO A 113 5.17 -5.15 12.87
N VAL A 114 4.86 -3.95 13.40
CA VAL A 114 3.53 -3.36 13.39
C VAL A 114 3.44 -2.38 12.23
N GLU A 115 2.34 -2.41 11.49
CA GLU A 115 2.06 -1.41 10.47
C GLU A 115 1.59 -0.11 11.14
N VAL A 116 2.30 0.97 10.88
CA VAL A 116 2.04 2.31 11.44
C VAL A 116 1.66 3.29 10.36
N CYS A 117 0.76 4.18 10.71
CA CYS A 117 0.22 5.22 9.84
C CYS A 117 0.47 6.59 10.45
N ALA A 118 0.83 7.56 9.62
CA ALA A 118 0.91 8.98 9.99
C ALA A 118 -0.17 9.76 9.26
N LYS A 119 -1.07 10.39 10.01
CA LYS A 119 -2.18 11.18 9.50
C LYS A 119 -1.78 12.64 9.36
N LYS A 120 -1.98 13.23 8.19
CA LYS A 120 -1.77 14.65 7.94
C LYS A 120 -2.87 15.49 8.61
N SER A 121 -2.50 16.65 9.19
CA SER A 121 -3.41 17.55 9.91
C SER A 121 -4.36 18.33 9.02
N SER A 122 -4.05 18.50 7.74
CA SER A 122 -4.83 19.33 6.82
C SER A 122 -5.61 18.48 5.82
N ALA A 123 -6.92 18.71 5.77
CA ALA A 123 -7.75 18.16 4.70
C ALA A 123 -7.35 18.74 3.33
N LEU A 124 -7.49 17.93 2.30
CA LEU A 124 -7.16 18.31 0.91
C LEU A 124 -8.18 19.25 0.25
N GLY A 125 -9.21 19.70 0.97
CA GLY A 125 -10.37 20.35 0.37
C GLY A 125 -11.29 19.35 -0.37
N LEU A 126 -11.13 18.06 -0.12
CA LEU A 126 -11.99 16.99 -0.59
C LEU A 126 -12.80 16.41 0.56
N THR A 127 -14.04 16.06 0.28
CA THR A 127 -14.93 15.37 1.22
C THR A 127 -15.58 14.17 0.53
N LEU A 128 -15.96 13.17 1.30
CA LEU A 128 -16.80 12.08 0.81
C LEU A 128 -18.19 12.65 0.49
N ARG A 129 -18.69 12.43 -0.73
CA ARG A 129 -20.06 12.70 -1.11
C ARG A 129 -20.93 11.47 -0.97
N GLU A 130 -20.45 10.34 -1.47
CA GLU A 130 -21.19 9.10 -1.50
C GLU A 130 -20.23 7.89 -1.56
N TYR A 131 -20.62 6.81 -0.90
CA TYR A 131 -20.00 5.49 -1.04
C TYR A 131 -20.99 4.53 -1.71
N ARG A 132 -20.49 3.64 -2.55
CA ARG A 132 -21.25 2.57 -3.18
C ARG A 132 -20.43 1.29 -3.21
N SER A 133 -21.08 0.17 -2.90
CA SER A 133 -20.53 -1.15 -3.18
C SER A 133 -21.18 -1.67 -4.46
N ILE A 134 -20.38 -1.96 -5.49
CA ILE A 134 -20.87 -2.47 -6.79
C ILE A 134 -20.09 -3.75 -7.07
N GLU A 135 -20.78 -4.88 -7.11
CA GLU A 135 -20.18 -6.21 -7.39
C GLU A 135 -19.00 -6.57 -6.48
N GLY A 136 -19.04 -6.09 -5.22
CA GLY A 136 -17.97 -6.30 -4.24
C GLY A 136 -16.80 -5.31 -4.35
N GLU A 137 -16.84 -4.40 -5.30
CA GLU A 137 -15.89 -3.30 -5.41
C GLU A 137 -16.36 -2.07 -4.64
N HIS A 138 -15.40 -1.33 -4.09
CA HIS A 138 -15.65 -0.11 -3.31
C HIS A 138 -15.49 1.14 -4.18
N TRP A 139 -16.57 1.90 -4.33
CA TRP A 139 -16.59 3.14 -5.11
C TRP A 139 -16.89 4.34 -4.24
N PHE A 140 -16.07 5.37 -4.37
CA PHE A 140 -16.16 6.61 -3.61
C PHE A 140 -16.34 7.80 -4.54
N LEU A 141 -17.45 8.51 -4.39
CA LEU A 141 -17.70 9.78 -5.05
C LEU A 141 -17.26 10.91 -4.12
N LEU A 142 -16.32 11.73 -4.58
CA LEU A 142 -15.72 12.82 -3.81
C LEU A 142 -16.29 14.18 -4.25
N SER A 143 -16.39 15.12 -3.33
CA SER A 143 -16.70 16.51 -3.59
C SER A 143 -15.50 17.40 -3.28
N GLY A 144 -15.36 18.50 -4.01
CA GLY A 144 -14.28 19.45 -3.84
C GLY A 144 -13.24 19.36 -4.96
N PHE A 145 -12.11 20.03 -4.75
CA PHE A 145 -11.02 20.12 -5.72
C PHE A 145 -9.67 19.98 -5.04
N THR A 146 -8.78 19.23 -5.67
CA THR A 146 -7.36 19.17 -5.29
C THR A 146 -6.48 19.15 -6.53
N LYS A 147 -5.26 19.69 -6.39
CA LYS A 147 -4.19 19.58 -7.40
C LYS A 147 -3.35 18.31 -7.22
N GLU A 148 -3.53 17.59 -6.12
CA GLU A 148 -2.76 16.39 -5.84
C GLU A 148 -3.24 15.20 -6.68
N THR A 149 -2.29 14.35 -7.10
CA THR A 149 -2.61 13.04 -7.68
C THR A 149 -3.08 12.11 -6.58
N LEU A 150 -4.30 11.63 -6.67
CA LEU A 150 -4.93 10.79 -5.65
C LEU A 150 -4.64 9.31 -5.84
N LEU A 151 -4.49 8.85 -7.09
CA LEU A 151 -4.35 7.43 -7.42
C LEU A 151 -3.06 6.82 -6.87
N GLY A 152 -3.16 5.57 -6.46
CA GLY A 152 -2.07 4.76 -5.92
C GLY A 152 -1.65 5.09 -4.49
N LYS A 153 -2.18 6.15 -3.91
CA LYS A 153 -1.83 6.65 -2.57
C LYS A 153 -2.88 6.26 -1.54
N THR A 154 -2.46 6.23 -0.26
CA THR A 154 -3.33 5.92 0.88
C THR A 154 -4.01 7.18 1.41
N TRP A 155 -5.29 7.09 1.65
CA TRP A 155 -6.15 8.15 2.13
C TRP A 155 -6.99 7.67 3.29
N MET A 156 -7.34 8.57 4.19
CA MET A 156 -8.33 8.35 5.25
C MET A 156 -9.54 9.24 4.99
N ILE A 157 -10.71 8.63 5.01
CA ILE A 157 -11.97 9.33 5.19
C ILE A 157 -12.09 9.49 6.70
N ASP A 158 -11.88 10.73 7.15
CA ASP A 158 -11.58 11.07 8.54
C ASP A 158 -12.85 11.28 9.37
N ASP A 159 -13.67 10.24 9.48
CA ASP A 159 -14.80 10.22 10.38
C ASP A 159 -14.34 9.91 11.81
N PRO A 160 -14.69 10.75 12.81
CA PRO A 160 -14.23 10.55 14.19
C PRO A 160 -14.69 9.24 14.84
N GLU A 161 -15.82 8.68 14.42
CA GLU A 161 -16.40 7.46 14.99
C GLU A 161 -16.06 6.22 14.16
N SER A 162 -15.84 6.40 12.86
CA SER A 162 -15.62 5.29 11.92
C SER A 162 -14.61 5.69 10.82
N PRO A 163 -13.34 5.90 11.15
CA PRO A 163 -12.35 6.24 10.14
C PRO A 163 -12.17 5.09 9.14
N VAL A 164 -12.10 5.43 7.85
CA VAL A 164 -11.93 4.45 6.78
C VAL A 164 -10.66 4.76 6.01
N ILE A 165 -9.78 3.77 5.88
CA ILE A 165 -8.51 3.90 5.16
C ILE A 165 -8.61 3.15 3.84
N VAL A 166 -8.31 3.84 2.75
CA VAL A 166 -8.42 3.34 1.39
C VAL A 166 -7.20 3.69 0.54
N ILE A 167 -6.99 2.90 -0.51
CA ILE A 167 -6.08 3.23 -1.60
C ILE A 167 -6.92 3.46 -2.86
N LEU A 168 -6.88 4.65 -3.41
CA LEU A 168 -7.61 4.96 -4.63
C LEU A 168 -6.87 4.39 -5.84
N GLN A 169 -7.50 3.44 -6.56
CA GLN A 169 -6.86 2.66 -7.62
C GLN A 169 -7.20 3.13 -9.02
N GLU A 170 -8.45 3.49 -9.25
CA GLU A 170 -8.98 3.85 -10.56
C GLU A 170 -9.88 5.07 -10.45
N LYS A 171 -9.85 5.93 -11.46
CA LYS A 171 -10.76 7.07 -11.58
C LYS A 171 -11.73 6.86 -12.72
N ARG A 172 -13.04 6.99 -12.42
CA ARG A 172 -14.11 6.98 -13.42
C ARG A 172 -14.83 8.33 -13.39
N GLY A 173 -14.93 8.97 -14.53
CA GLY A 173 -15.64 10.26 -14.61
C GLY A 173 -15.03 11.36 -13.75
N ILE A 174 -15.90 12.22 -13.19
CA ILE A 174 -15.51 13.35 -12.35
C ILE A 174 -15.58 12.94 -10.89
N ASN A 175 -14.40 12.84 -10.24
CA ASN A 175 -14.27 12.57 -8.80
C ASN A 175 -14.90 11.26 -8.29
N GLU A 176 -15.12 10.27 -9.13
CA GLU A 176 -15.52 8.92 -8.75
C GLU A 176 -14.31 7.99 -8.82
N TYR A 177 -14.04 7.28 -7.74
CA TYR A 177 -12.85 6.47 -7.59
C TYR A 177 -13.21 5.07 -7.09
N ARG A 178 -12.66 4.05 -7.76
CA ARG A 178 -12.58 2.71 -7.21
C ARG A 178 -11.42 2.65 -6.22
N ALA A 179 -11.64 2.00 -5.09
CA ALA A 179 -10.65 1.91 -4.06
C ALA A 179 -10.49 0.50 -3.49
N GLU A 180 -9.29 0.18 -3.06
CA GLU A 180 -8.99 -0.92 -2.17
C GLU A 180 -9.24 -0.47 -0.73
N LEU A 181 -10.07 -1.21 -0.01
CA LEU A 181 -10.34 -0.97 1.40
C LEU A 181 -9.22 -1.60 2.25
N ILE A 182 -8.51 -0.78 3.00
CA ILE A 182 -7.45 -1.23 3.91
C ILE A 182 -8.01 -1.48 5.31
N SER A 183 -8.85 -0.56 5.81
CA SER A 183 -9.41 -0.63 7.15
C SER A 183 -10.69 0.19 7.26
N GLY A 184 -11.55 -0.17 8.20
CA GLY A 184 -12.79 0.54 8.51
C GLY A 184 -14.01 0.00 7.76
N ASP A 185 -15.16 0.62 8.01
CA ASP A 185 -16.46 0.27 7.42
C ASP A 185 -17.01 1.49 6.68
N PRO A 186 -16.91 1.52 5.33
CA PRO A 186 -17.32 2.70 4.57
C PRO A 186 -18.84 2.95 4.56
N GLU A 187 -19.66 1.97 4.94
CA GLU A 187 -21.12 2.14 5.04
C GLU A 187 -21.53 3.03 6.22
N LYS A 188 -20.66 3.13 7.25
CA LYS A 188 -20.89 3.95 8.43
C LYS A 188 -20.47 5.40 8.28
N VAL A 189 -19.72 5.73 7.25
CA VAL A 189 -19.16 7.06 7.07
C VAL A 189 -20.21 8.03 6.55
N ARG A 190 -20.25 9.22 7.14
CA ARG A 190 -21.20 10.29 6.75
C ARG A 190 -20.72 11.04 5.50
N SER A 191 -21.67 11.45 4.67
CA SER A 191 -21.40 12.42 3.61
C SER A 191 -20.87 13.73 4.19
N GLY A 192 -19.94 14.38 3.52
CA GLY A 192 -19.26 15.59 3.98
C GLY A 192 -18.01 15.32 4.80
N THR A 193 -17.71 14.07 5.17
CA THR A 193 -16.50 13.70 5.91
C THR A 193 -15.25 14.07 5.12
N PRO A 194 -14.28 14.78 5.73
CA PRO A 194 -13.05 15.19 5.05
C PRO A 194 -12.16 14.00 4.69
N ILE A 195 -11.35 14.20 3.65
CA ILE A 195 -10.34 13.24 3.22
C ILE A 195 -8.97 13.81 3.50
N VAL A 196 -8.13 13.02 4.17
CA VAL A 196 -6.78 13.38 4.56
C VAL A 196 -5.76 12.38 4.03
N ARG A 197 -4.54 12.83 3.79
CA ARG A 197 -3.43 11.97 3.40
C ARG A 197 -2.98 11.12 4.58
N VAL A 198 -2.73 9.85 4.32
CA VAL A 198 -2.10 8.92 5.26
C VAL A 198 -0.82 8.38 4.64
N TYR A 199 0.25 8.43 5.41
CA TYR A 199 1.54 7.84 5.08
C TYR A 199 1.72 6.58 5.90
N ARG A 200 2.27 5.52 5.31
CA ARG A 200 2.37 4.20 5.93
C ARG A 200 3.80 3.72 5.99
N SER A 201 4.12 2.93 7.00
CA SER A 201 5.37 2.20 7.14
C SER A 201 5.18 1.02 8.09
N VAL A 202 6.26 0.33 8.40
CA VAL A 202 6.29 -0.72 9.42
C VAL A 202 7.35 -0.38 10.47
N THR A 203 7.11 -0.80 11.71
CA THR A 203 8.11 -0.69 12.78
C THR A 203 9.23 -1.72 12.58
N ASP A 204 10.40 -1.44 13.15
CA ASP A 204 11.41 -2.45 13.41
C ASP A 204 11.02 -3.31 14.64
N ARG A 205 11.91 -4.25 15.02
CA ARG A 205 11.66 -5.14 16.16
C ARG A 205 11.70 -4.43 17.51
N GLN A 206 12.26 -3.24 17.59
CA GLN A 206 12.33 -2.38 18.77
C GLN A 206 11.19 -1.38 18.86
N GLY A 207 10.31 -1.32 17.85
CA GLY A 207 9.22 -0.37 17.75
C GLY A 207 9.58 0.95 17.09
N GLY A 208 10.83 1.09 16.65
CA GLY A 208 11.26 2.23 15.87
C GLY A 208 10.54 2.27 14.51
N TYR A 209 10.07 3.44 14.11
CA TYR A 209 9.52 3.63 12.78
C TYR A 209 10.20 4.77 12.03
N ALA A 210 10.15 4.67 10.70
CA ALA A 210 10.51 5.75 9.80
C ALA A 210 9.48 5.78 8.67
N ILE A 211 8.65 6.80 8.67
CA ILE A 211 7.56 6.97 7.71
C ILE A 211 7.99 8.02 6.71
N PRO A 212 8.11 7.69 5.40
CA PRO A 212 8.28 8.68 4.36
C PRO A 212 7.05 9.59 4.29
N VAL A 213 7.25 10.90 4.28
CA VAL A 213 6.19 11.91 4.14
C VAL A 213 6.56 12.88 3.03
N ASP A 214 5.60 13.62 2.48
CA ASP A 214 5.90 14.66 1.50
C ASP A 214 6.81 15.72 2.15
N SER A 215 7.82 16.19 1.41
CA SER A 215 8.83 17.14 1.93
C SER A 215 8.18 18.40 2.51
N GLY A 216 8.55 18.77 3.73
CA GLY A 216 7.98 19.89 4.47
C GLY A 216 6.65 19.59 5.17
N GLU A 217 6.19 18.35 5.14
CA GLU A 217 4.95 17.92 5.81
C GLU A 217 5.20 17.30 7.19
N GLU A 218 6.46 17.10 7.61
CA GLU A 218 6.83 16.44 8.87
C GLU A 218 6.19 17.14 10.10
N THR A 219 6.08 18.46 10.05
CA THR A 219 5.47 19.28 11.11
C THR A 219 3.94 19.32 11.04
N LYS A 220 3.35 18.78 9.97
CA LYS A 220 1.91 18.75 9.74
C LYS A 220 1.29 17.39 10.02
N ILE A 221 2.04 16.50 10.63
CA ILE A 221 1.50 15.22 11.09
C ILE A 221 0.74 15.44 12.39
N LEU A 222 -0.51 15.03 12.41
CA LEU A 222 -1.39 15.17 13.57
C LEU A 222 -1.21 13.99 14.53
N GLU A 223 -1.11 12.78 13.98
CA GLU A 223 -1.19 11.54 14.73
C GLU A 223 -0.40 10.42 14.05
N VAL A 224 0.20 9.55 14.86
CA VAL A 224 0.75 8.25 14.44
C VAL A 224 0.00 7.16 15.16
N PHE A 225 -0.55 6.20 14.43
CA PHE A 225 -1.39 5.12 14.94
C PHE A 225 -1.11 3.79 14.21
N SER A 226 -1.56 2.68 14.80
CA SER A 226 -1.49 1.35 14.16
C SER A 226 -2.80 1.01 13.46
N LEU A 227 -2.71 0.37 12.29
CA LEU A 227 -3.87 -0.14 11.56
C LEU A 227 -4.63 -1.23 12.35
N HIS A 228 -3.95 -1.94 13.24
CA HIS A 228 -4.53 -3.08 13.97
C HIS A 228 -5.19 -2.68 15.29
N GLU A 229 -4.90 -1.51 15.85
CA GLU A 229 -5.54 -1.03 17.08
C GLU A 229 -6.96 -0.52 16.88
N ASN A 230 -7.34 -0.18 15.66
CA ASN A 230 -8.70 0.26 15.31
C ASN A 230 -9.69 -0.89 15.04
N LYS A 231 -9.37 -2.12 15.43
CA LYS A 231 -10.28 -3.28 15.38
C LYS A 231 -10.88 -3.56 16.75
N ILE A 232 -11.46 -2.54 17.39
CA ILE A 232 -12.32 -2.71 18.57
C ILE A 232 -13.78 -2.50 18.17
#